data_8d465e7dea1c739d99d83f39ec50a041
#
_entry.id   8d465e7dea1c739d99d83f39ec50a041
#
_cell.length_a   1.000
_cell.length_b   1.000
_cell.length_c   1.000
_cell.angle_alpha   90.00
_cell.angle_beta   90.00
_cell.angle_gamma   90.00
#
_symmetry.space_group_name_H-M   'P 1'
#
loop_
_entity.id
_entity.type
_entity.pdbx_description
1 polymer ?
#
loop_
_entity_poly.entity_id
_entity_poly.type
_entity_poly.pdbx_seq_one_letter_code
_entity_poly.pdbx_strand_id
1 'polypeptide(L)'
;MSQLQPDYFTADSEVQSLVNQLQQLRSKRVSDIVDEEGHQYIDLVMEGGGVLGLSLVGYTYGLEAAGIRFRSVAGTSAGAINALLVQALGTPFDAKSEKMIAAVANMPMASFQDGNKLSRLATESWLAGKHWLWKYSVSLAILRSLL
;
A
#
# COMPACT_ATOMS: atom_id res chain seq x y z
N MET A 1 2.79 -17.52 11.76
CA MET A 1 3.65 -16.59 11.03
C MET A 1 3.91 -15.40 11.93
N SER A 2 5.18 -15.00 12.15
CA SER A 2 5.52 -13.77 12.87
C SER A 2 4.98 -12.57 12.10
N GLN A 3 4.41 -11.60 12.80
CA GLN A 3 4.00 -10.34 12.17
C GLN A 3 5.24 -9.60 11.64
N LEU A 4 5.15 -9.12 10.41
CA LEU A 4 6.18 -8.25 9.83
C LEU A 4 6.14 -6.90 10.56
N GLN A 5 7.31 -6.48 11.07
CA GLN A 5 7.48 -5.20 11.74
C GLN A 5 7.93 -4.14 10.74
N PRO A 6 7.62 -2.86 10.97
CA PRO A 6 8.07 -1.77 10.10
C PRO A 6 9.57 -1.77 9.83
N ASP A 7 10.38 -2.08 10.83
CA ASP A 7 11.85 -2.11 10.74
C ASP A 7 12.37 -3.04 9.65
N TYR A 8 11.63 -4.11 9.33
CA TYR A 8 11.99 -5.00 8.24
C TYR A 8 12.11 -4.26 6.89
N PHE A 9 11.35 -3.19 6.73
CA PHE A 9 11.34 -2.37 5.51
C PHE A 9 12.16 -1.09 5.65
N THR A 10 12.06 -0.43 6.81
CA THR A 10 12.63 0.90 7.02
C THR A 10 14.08 0.89 7.50
N ALA A 11 14.56 -0.21 8.12
CA ALA A 11 15.95 -0.31 8.58
C ALA A 11 16.95 -0.74 7.47
N ASP A 12 16.49 -1.00 6.25
CA ASP A 12 17.37 -1.30 5.12
C ASP A 12 18.30 -0.12 4.82
N SER A 13 19.58 -0.41 4.59
CA SER A 13 20.61 0.62 4.42
C SER A 13 20.41 1.51 3.20
N GLU A 14 19.85 0.96 2.12
CA GLU A 14 19.54 1.72 0.91
C GLU A 14 18.35 2.66 1.17
N VAL A 15 17.31 2.17 1.84
CA VAL A 15 16.16 2.98 2.27
C VAL A 15 16.62 4.12 3.16
N GLN A 16 17.46 3.85 4.17
CA GLN A 16 17.99 4.89 5.06
C GLN A 16 18.86 5.92 4.32
N SER A 17 19.66 5.50 3.34
CA SER A 17 20.41 6.42 2.49
C SER A 17 19.50 7.36 1.70
N LEU A 18 18.42 6.82 1.11
CA LEU A 18 17.43 7.62 0.39
C LEU A 18 16.67 8.58 1.33
N VAL A 19 16.28 8.13 2.51
CA VAL A 19 15.64 8.97 3.54
C VAL A 19 16.54 10.16 3.91
N ASN A 20 17.83 9.91 4.14
CA ASN A 20 18.78 10.98 4.44
C ASN A 20 18.88 12.03 3.31
N GLN A 21 18.82 11.59 2.05
CA GLN A 21 18.80 12.50 0.89
C GLN A 21 17.48 13.30 0.84
N LEU A 22 16.34 12.64 1.10
CA LEU A 22 15.03 13.30 1.12
C LEU A 22 14.92 14.33 2.25
N GLN A 23 15.51 14.07 3.41
CA GLN A 23 15.56 15.03 4.52
C GLN A 23 16.27 16.33 4.15
N GLN A 24 17.27 16.29 3.26
CA GLN A 24 17.95 17.50 2.76
C GLN A 24 17.02 18.37 1.91
N LEU A 25 15.93 17.81 1.40
CA LEU A 25 14.94 18.53 0.59
C LEU A 25 13.88 19.27 1.44
N ARG A 26 13.86 19.09 2.75
CA ARG A 26 12.85 19.71 3.64
C ARG A 26 12.82 21.24 3.54
N SER A 27 13.96 21.86 3.23
CA SER A 27 14.03 23.32 3.03
C SER A 27 13.47 23.80 1.71
N LYS A 28 13.25 22.91 0.74
CA LYS A 28 12.64 23.27 -0.54
C LYS A 28 11.14 23.52 -0.37
N ARG A 29 10.70 24.69 -0.80
CA ARG A 29 9.28 25.03 -0.78
C ARG A 29 8.56 24.35 -1.94
N VAL A 30 7.62 23.46 -1.59
CA VAL A 30 6.75 22.73 -2.53
C VAL A 30 5.28 23.05 -2.31
N SER A 31 4.94 23.66 -1.16
CA SER A 31 3.57 24.09 -0.81
C SER A 31 3.59 25.46 -0.16
N ASP A 32 2.49 26.19 -0.29
CA ASP A 32 2.22 27.44 0.42
C ASP A 32 1.54 27.22 1.78
N ILE A 33 1.10 25.99 2.06
CA ILE A 33 0.51 25.59 3.32
C ILE A 33 1.59 24.92 4.16
N VAL A 34 2.01 25.60 5.23
CA VAL A 34 3.08 25.17 6.12
C VAL A 34 2.62 25.33 7.56
N ASP A 35 2.91 24.34 8.44
CA ASP A 35 2.65 24.47 9.87
C ASP A 35 3.82 25.14 10.63
N GLU A 36 3.63 25.30 11.95
CA GLU A 36 4.63 25.91 12.82
C GLU A 36 5.92 25.06 12.95
N GLU A 37 5.83 23.76 12.66
CA GLU A 37 6.96 22.81 12.68
C GLU A 37 7.70 22.75 11.34
N GLY A 38 7.18 23.46 10.32
CA GLY A 38 7.78 23.53 8.97
C GLY A 38 7.37 22.38 8.08
N HIS A 39 6.35 21.57 8.44
CA HIS A 39 5.80 20.59 7.54
C HIS A 39 4.98 21.27 6.44
N GLN A 40 5.13 20.78 5.22
CA GLN A 40 4.44 21.29 4.04
C GLN A 40 3.28 20.35 3.67
N TYR A 41 2.11 20.91 3.40
CA TYR A 41 0.90 20.14 3.14
C TYR A 41 0.58 20.08 1.65
N ILE A 42 0.32 18.88 1.14
CA ILE A 42 -0.10 18.62 -0.24
C ILE A 42 -1.36 17.77 -0.27
N ASP A 43 -2.04 17.77 -1.41
CA ASP A 43 -3.08 16.80 -1.72
C ASP A 43 -2.43 15.58 -2.39
N LEU A 44 -2.77 14.37 -1.94
CA LEU A 44 -2.19 13.12 -2.43
C LEU A 44 -3.26 12.28 -3.12
N VAL A 45 -3.02 11.94 -4.37
CA VAL A 45 -3.88 11.02 -5.15
C VAL A 45 -3.10 9.76 -5.47
N MET A 46 -3.66 8.60 -5.11
CA MET A 46 -3.02 7.31 -5.28
C MET A 46 -3.84 6.40 -6.18
N GLU A 47 -3.25 5.86 -7.21
CA GLU A 47 -3.90 4.90 -8.09
C GLU A 47 -3.82 3.47 -7.55
N GLY A 48 -4.56 2.56 -8.18
CA GLY A 48 -4.58 1.15 -7.84
C GLY A 48 -3.36 0.40 -8.39
N GLY A 49 -3.11 -0.77 -7.84
CA GLY A 49 -1.99 -1.62 -8.28
C GLY A 49 -1.95 -2.97 -7.57
N GLY A 50 -3.02 -3.39 -6.92
CA GLY A 50 -3.08 -4.66 -6.20
C GLY A 50 -2.00 -4.74 -5.11
N VAL A 51 -1.13 -5.76 -5.20
CA VAL A 51 -0.02 -5.98 -4.24
C VAL A 51 0.97 -4.80 -4.19
N LEU A 52 1.02 -3.95 -5.22
CA LEU A 52 1.83 -2.73 -5.24
C LEU A 52 1.36 -1.67 -4.23
N GLY A 53 0.25 -1.92 -3.52
CA GLY A 53 -0.19 -1.08 -2.40
C GLY A 53 0.89 -0.85 -1.34
N LEU A 54 1.81 -1.80 -1.12
CA LEU A 54 2.94 -1.63 -0.22
C LEU A 54 3.95 -0.59 -0.75
N SER A 55 4.15 -0.52 -2.07
CA SER A 55 5.01 0.50 -2.68
C SER A 55 4.45 1.92 -2.50
N LEU A 56 3.11 2.07 -2.49
CA LEU A 56 2.47 3.35 -2.17
C LEU A 56 2.76 3.79 -0.74
N VAL A 57 2.83 2.86 0.22
CA VAL A 57 3.22 3.18 1.60
C VAL A 57 4.69 3.62 1.64
N GLY A 58 5.58 2.96 0.90
CA GLY A 58 6.97 3.38 0.77
C GLY A 58 7.11 4.79 0.19
N TYR A 59 6.31 5.13 -0.81
CA TYR A 59 6.26 6.48 -1.36
C TYR A 59 5.79 7.51 -0.32
N THR A 60 4.73 7.18 0.44
CA THR A 60 4.24 8.01 1.56
C THR A 60 5.33 8.21 2.61
N TYR A 61 6.10 7.15 2.96
CA TYR A 61 7.23 7.22 3.88
C TYR A 61 8.31 8.20 3.41
N GLY A 62 8.65 8.15 2.12
CA GLY A 62 9.59 9.09 1.53
C GLY A 62 9.11 10.54 1.58
N LEU A 63 7.84 10.80 1.28
CA LEU A 63 7.26 12.15 1.37
C LEU A 63 7.28 12.67 2.82
N GLU A 64 6.90 11.84 3.79
CA GLU A 64 6.94 12.20 5.22
C GLU A 64 8.36 12.48 5.70
N ALA A 65 9.35 11.72 5.24
CA ALA A 65 10.78 11.98 5.52
C ALA A 65 11.26 13.33 4.96
N ALA A 66 10.72 13.75 3.81
CA ALA A 66 10.96 15.08 3.23
C ALA A 66 10.19 16.22 3.94
N GLY A 67 9.48 15.93 5.02
CA GLY A 67 8.69 16.92 5.77
C GLY A 67 7.34 17.25 5.16
N ILE A 68 6.84 16.39 4.28
CA ILE A 68 5.52 16.54 3.67
C ILE A 68 4.46 15.91 4.57
N ARG A 69 3.28 16.51 4.61
CA ARG A 69 2.06 16.01 5.24
C ARG A 69 0.90 16.11 4.24
N PHE A 70 -0.18 15.42 4.53
CA PHE A 70 -1.28 15.29 3.59
C PHE A 70 -2.51 16.04 4.10
N ARG A 71 -2.94 17.05 3.36
CA ARG A 71 -4.16 17.83 3.62
C ARG A 71 -5.40 17.07 3.19
N SER A 72 -5.36 16.57 1.97
CA SER A 72 -6.41 15.73 1.40
C SER A 72 -5.78 14.50 0.78
N VAL A 73 -6.50 13.39 0.79
CA VAL A 73 -6.07 12.17 0.12
C VAL A 73 -7.23 11.57 -0.67
N ALA A 74 -6.91 11.04 -1.83
CA ALA A 74 -7.83 10.28 -2.65
C ALA A 74 -7.12 9.04 -3.19
N GLY A 75 -7.88 8.00 -3.49
CA GLY A 75 -7.29 6.80 -4.05
C GLY A 75 -8.31 5.86 -4.68
N THR A 76 -7.84 4.96 -5.52
CA THR A 76 -8.62 3.89 -6.12
C THR A 76 -7.97 2.55 -5.87
N SER A 77 -8.75 1.47 -5.66
CA SER A 77 -8.26 0.11 -5.36
C SER A 77 -7.27 0.12 -4.18
N ALA A 78 -6.04 -0.39 -4.36
CA ALA A 78 -4.99 -0.36 -3.34
C ALA A 78 -4.70 1.07 -2.84
N GLY A 79 -4.79 2.07 -3.71
CA GLY A 79 -4.68 3.49 -3.33
C GLY A 79 -5.80 3.94 -2.40
N ALA A 80 -7.02 3.41 -2.54
CA ALA A 80 -8.13 3.73 -1.63
C ALA A 80 -7.87 3.17 -0.22
N ILE A 81 -7.29 1.98 -0.10
CA ILE A 81 -6.88 1.41 1.19
C ILE A 81 -5.82 2.31 1.85
N ASN A 82 -4.80 2.70 1.09
CA ASN A 82 -3.77 3.59 1.60
C ASN A 82 -4.34 4.97 2.00
N ALA A 83 -5.23 5.55 1.19
CA ALA A 83 -5.90 6.80 1.50
C ALA A 83 -6.70 6.73 2.81
N LEU A 84 -7.44 5.62 3.01
CA LEU A 84 -8.16 5.36 4.26
C LEU A 84 -7.21 5.29 5.46
N LEU A 85 -6.09 4.56 5.34
CA LEU A 85 -5.10 4.41 6.40
C LEU A 85 -4.45 5.75 6.75
N VAL A 86 -4.10 6.57 5.75
CA VAL A 86 -3.57 7.93 5.99
C VAL A 86 -4.55 8.77 6.82
N GLN A 87 -5.85 8.64 6.60
CA GLN A 87 -6.85 9.39 7.37
C GLN A 87 -7.15 8.79 8.74
N ALA A 88 -7.12 7.45 8.86
CA ALA A 88 -7.51 6.75 10.08
C ALA A 88 -6.40 6.70 11.14
N LEU A 89 -5.13 6.81 10.73
CA LEU A 89 -3.99 6.64 11.63
C LEU A 89 -3.44 7.99 12.11
N GLY A 90 -3.75 8.35 13.36
CA GLY A 90 -3.24 9.55 14.00
C GLY A 90 -3.87 10.85 13.52
N THR A 91 -3.20 11.97 13.78
CA THR A 91 -3.64 13.32 13.42
C THR A 91 -3.09 13.74 12.04
N PRO A 92 -3.58 14.81 11.42
CA PRO A 92 -3.00 15.34 10.18
C PRO A 92 -1.51 15.73 10.27
N PHE A 93 -1.01 16.01 11.48
CA PHE A 93 0.37 16.43 11.73
C PHE A 93 1.35 15.27 11.85
N ASP A 94 0.85 14.07 12.16
CA ASP A 94 1.70 12.89 12.40
C ASP A 94 2.25 12.30 11.09
N ALA A 95 3.46 11.74 11.16
CA ALA A 95 3.93 10.75 10.20
C ALA A 95 3.22 9.41 10.47
N LYS A 96 2.71 8.76 9.43
CA LYS A 96 1.79 7.60 9.54
C LYS A 96 2.28 6.37 8.83
N SER A 97 3.22 6.54 7.91
CA SER A 97 3.68 5.48 7.00
C SER A 97 4.21 4.23 7.72
N GLU A 98 4.89 4.34 8.84
CA GLU A 98 5.35 3.17 9.60
C GLU A 98 4.16 2.35 10.16
N LYS A 99 3.12 3.03 10.67
CA LYS A 99 1.89 2.38 11.11
C LYS A 99 1.15 1.75 9.91
N MET A 100 1.18 2.42 8.76
CA MET A 100 0.61 1.91 7.51
C MET A 100 1.36 0.67 7.01
N ILE A 101 2.70 0.66 7.06
CA ILE A 101 3.52 -0.50 6.70
C ILE A 101 3.11 -1.71 7.55
N ALA A 102 3.01 -1.54 8.87
CA ALA A 102 2.60 -2.61 9.77
C ALA A 102 1.20 -3.15 9.43
N ALA A 103 0.26 -2.27 9.11
CA ALA A 103 -1.11 -2.66 8.74
C ALA A 103 -1.15 -3.38 7.39
N VAL A 104 -0.53 -2.82 6.34
CA VAL A 104 -0.60 -3.35 4.97
C VAL A 104 0.21 -4.63 4.81
N ALA A 105 1.41 -4.71 5.40
CA ALA A 105 2.28 -5.88 5.31
C ALA A 105 1.68 -7.13 5.99
N ASN A 106 0.85 -6.92 7.02
CA ASN A 106 0.18 -8.00 7.74
C ASN A 106 -1.28 -8.21 7.32
N MET A 107 -1.76 -7.48 6.31
CA MET A 107 -3.13 -7.57 5.84
C MET A 107 -3.39 -8.93 5.18
N PRO A 108 -4.42 -9.66 5.61
CA PRO A 108 -4.73 -10.96 5.03
C PRO A 108 -5.39 -10.78 3.66
N MET A 109 -4.59 -10.57 2.62
CA MET A 109 -5.07 -10.29 1.25
C MET A 109 -6.05 -11.35 0.75
N ALA A 110 -5.88 -12.62 1.13
CA ALA A 110 -6.79 -13.70 0.78
C ALA A 110 -8.21 -13.51 1.38
N SER A 111 -8.36 -12.75 2.48
CA SER A 111 -9.67 -12.50 3.09
C SER A 111 -10.54 -11.52 2.30
N PHE A 112 -9.95 -10.72 1.41
CA PHE A 112 -10.68 -9.82 0.50
C PHE A 112 -11.25 -10.53 -0.73
N GLN A 113 -10.97 -11.82 -0.85
CA GLN A 113 -11.43 -12.62 -1.97
C GLN A 113 -12.87 -13.04 -1.76
N ASP A 114 -13.79 -12.38 -2.45
CA ASP A 114 -15.19 -12.79 -2.52
C ASP A 114 -15.36 -13.97 -3.47
N GLY A 115 -16.37 -14.78 -3.19
CA GLY A 115 -16.78 -15.89 -4.05
C GLY A 115 -16.97 -17.21 -3.33
N ASN A 116 -17.43 -18.20 -4.09
CA ASN A 116 -17.63 -19.56 -3.58
C ASN A 116 -16.28 -20.29 -3.41
N LYS A 117 -16.31 -21.47 -2.79
CA LYS A 117 -15.09 -22.27 -2.53
C LYS A 117 -14.28 -22.55 -3.80
N LEU A 118 -14.95 -22.66 -4.96
CA LEU A 118 -14.31 -22.97 -6.22
C LEU A 118 -13.53 -21.74 -6.78
N SER A 119 -14.10 -20.53 -6.69
CA SER A 119 -13.44 -19.31 -7.12
C SER A 119 -12.23 -19.00 -6.23
N ARG A 120 -12.33 -19.24 -4.92
CA ARG A 120 -11.19 -19.08 -3.99
C ARG A 120 -10.05 -20.03 -4.34
N LEU A 121 -10.34 -21.32 -4.55
CA LEU A 121 -9.35 -22.31 -4.96
C LEU A 121 -8.69 -21.97 -6.31
N ALA A 122 -9.48 -21.45 -7.27
CA ALA A 122 -8.95 -21.02 -8.57
C ALA A 122 -7.96 -19.86 -8.41
N THR A 123 -8.30 -18.84 -7.61
CA THR A 123 -7.43 -17.70 -7.37
C THR A 123 -6.18 -18.07 -6.56
N GLU A 124 -6.31 -18.91 -5.54
CA GLU A 124 -5.17 -19.42 -4.77
C GLU A 124 -4.21 -20.23 -5.66
N SER A 125 -4.75 -21.05 -6.57
CA SER A 125 -3.95 -21.81 -7.53
C SER A 125 -3.23 -20.90 -8.53
N TRP A 126 -3.87 -19.82 -8.94
CA TRP A 126 -3.30 -18.83 -9.83
C TRP A 126 -2.17 -18.03 -9.15
N LEU A 127 -2.40 -17.54 -7.93
CA LEU A 127 -1.41 -16.84 -7.12
C LEU A 127 -0.21 -17.74 -6.75
N ALA A 128 -0.44 -19.03 -6.55
CA ALA A 128 0.61 -20.02 -6.30
C ALA A 128 1.41 -20.43 -7.55
N GLY A 129 1.17 -19.81 -8.70
CA GLY A 129 1.86 -20.10 -9.97
C GLY A 129 1.46 -21.44 -10.62
N LYS A 130 0.39 -22.08 -10.14
CA LYS A 130 -0.09 -23.37 -10.68
C LYS A 130 -1.02 -23.14 -11.89
N HIS A 131 -0.59 -22.35 -12.87
CA HIS A 131 -1.41 -21.94 -14.02
C HIS A 131 -1.90 -23.11 -14.88
N TRP A 132 -1.23 -24.25 -14.86
CA TRP A 132 -1.68 -25.43 -15.60
C TRP A 132 -3.01 -25.98 -15.08
N LEU A 133 -3.27 -25.89 -13.77
CA LEU A 133 -4.54 -26.29 -13.16
C LEU A 133 -5.69 -25.37 -13.58
N TRP A 134 -5.41 -24.11 -13.84
CA TRP A 134 -6.41 -23.12 -14.26
C TRP A 134 -6.99 -23.42 -15.65
N LYS A 135 -6.16 -23.87 -16.59
CA LYS A 135 -6.62 -24.28 -17.95
C LYS A 135 -7.67 -25.39 -17.87
N TYR A 136 -7.52 -26.34 -16.96
CA TYR A 136 -8.48 -27.43 -16.79
C TYR A 136 -9.74 -27.02 -16.04
N SER A 137 -9.64 -26.15 -15.03
CA SER A 137 -10.79 -25.72 -14.23
C SER A 137 -11.72 -24.80 -15.03
N VAL A 138 -11.20 -23.91 -15.86
CA VAL A 138 -12.00 -23.05 -16.75
C VAL A 138 -12.68 -23.89 -17.83
N SER A 139 -11.98 -24.86 -18.42
CA SER A 139 -12.58 -25.78 -19.42
C SER A 139 -13.73 -26.61 -18.84
N LEU A 140 -13.62 -27.09 -17.61
CA LEU A 140 -14.68 -27.83 -16.91
C LEU A 140 -15.88 -26.93 -16.56
N ALA A 141 -15.64 -25.67 -16.17
CA ALA A 141 -16.71 -24.72 -15.85
C ALA A 141 -17.50 -24.33 -17.11
N ILE A 142 -16.82 -24.13 -18.23
CA ILE A 142 -17.47 -23.87 -19.52
C ILE A 142 -18.27 -25.09 -19.99
N LEU A 143 -17.72 -26.29 -19.87
CA LEU A 143 -18.44 -27.52 -20.25
C LEU A 143 -19.70 -27.75 -19.41
N ARG A 144 -19.68 -27.40 -18.14
CA ARG A 144 -20.85 -27.50 -17.23
C ARG A 144 -21.92 -26.43 -17.48
N SER A 145 -21.56 -25.31 -18.09
CA SER A 145 -22.53 -24.25 -18.44
C SER A 145 -23.21 -24.51 -19.80
N LEU A 146 -22.71 -25.49 -20.57
CA LEU A 146 -23.26 -25.90 -21.88
C LEU A 146 -24.11 -27.19 -21.84
N LEU A 147 -24.18 -27.84 -20.66
CA LEU A 147 -25.03 -28.97 -20.37
C LEU A 147 -26.15 -28.57 -19.38
#